data_487c7c12e21526071623673479bb98f6
#
_entry.id   487c7c12e21526071623673479bb98f6
#
_cell.length_a   1.000
_cell.length_b   1.000
_cell.length_c   1.000
_cell.angle_alpha   90.00
_cell.angle_beta   90.00
_cell.angle_gamma   90.00
#
_symmetry.space_group_name_H-M   'P 1'
#
loop_
_entity.id
_entity.type
_entity.pdbx_description
1 polymer ?
#
loop_
_entity_poly.entity_id
_entity_poly.type
_entity_poly.pdbx_seq_one_letter_code
_entity_poly.pdbx_strand_id
1 'polypeptide(L)'
;VDYTPRGKSPLASAREWVSVACPECGGAAQRDTDTMDTFVDSSWYFFRYVSPKYQKAFADPEQIKRWLPVDIYFGGAEHTLGHTMYARFITKVLYDLGFSPYDEFAARRVHHGIILGPDGQKMSKSRGNVVNPDAEVKKYGADTVRMYICFMAPMEAGGPWDAKGIVGIDRFLKKVRELVTDYNDIVLTDTSDTKDVLVAQHKTIKRVTEDLENLKFNTAIAALMEYVNALRAKAKSDEQS
;
A
#
# COMPACT_ATOMS: atom_id res chain seq x y z
N VAL A 1 22.87 18.64 -20.21
CA VAL A 1 23.74 18.25 -19.08
C VAL A 1 24.23 16.83 -19.28
N ASP A 2 25.54 16.60 -19.19
CA ASP A 2 26.11 15.26 -19.18
C ASP A 2 26.03 14.67 -17.78
N TYR A 3 25.21 13.64 -17.61
CA TYR A 3 24.97 12.96 -16.32
C TYR A 3 25.96 11.84 -15.98
N THR A 4 27.02 11.67 -16.75
CA THR A 4 28.05 10.65 -16.47
C THR A 4 28.70 10.93 -15.11
N PRO A 5 28.72 9.94 -14.18
CA PRO A 5 29.29 10.13 -12.84
C PRO A 5 30.79 10.43 -12.91
N ARG A 6 31.20 11.59 -12.38
CA ARG A 6 32.60 12.05 -12.36
C ARG A 6 33.05 12.54 -10.97
N GLY A 7 32.37 12.09 -9.90
CA GLY A 7 32.68 12.51 -8.53
C GLY A 7 32.31 13.95 -8.16
N LYS A 8 31.62 14.66 -9.07
CA LYS A 8 31.08 16.01 -8.87
C LYS A 8 29.66 16.07 -9.40
N SER A 9 28.87 17.05 -8.93
CA SER A 9 27.54 17.32 -9.49
C SER A 9 27.64 17.50 -11.02
N PRO A 10 26.82 16.81 -11.82
CA PRO A 10 26.76 17.02 -13.26
C PRO A 10 26.45 18.46 -13.64
N LEU A 11 25.69 19.18 -12.81
CA LEU A 11 25.34 20.58 -12.98
C LEU A 11 26.57 21.49 -12.90
N ALA A 12 27.53 21.19 -12.02
CA ALA A 12 28.78 21.95 -11.89
C ALA A 12 29.63 21.95 -13.18
N SER A 13 29.46 20.93 -14.02
CA SER A 13 30.15 20.84 -15.32
C SER A 13 29.43 21.58 -16.45
N ALA A 14 28.17 21.98 -16.26
CA ALA A 14 27.33 22.62 -17.25
C ALA A 14 27.49 24.17 -17.20
N ARG A 15 28.61 24.69 -17.64
CA ARG A 15 28.97 26.13 -17.51
C ARG A 15 27.91 27.08 -18.06
N GLU A 16 27.30 26.76 -19.20
CA GLU A 16 26.24 27.56 -19.81
C GLU A 16 24.97 27.61 -18.94
N TRP A 17 24.69 26.55 -18.21
CA TRP A 17 23.58 26.50 -17.28
C TRP A 17 23.90 27.22 -15.97
N VAL A 18 25.12 27.12 -15.47
CA VAL A 18 25.59 27.75 -14.21
C VAL A 18 25.62 29.27 -14.32
N SER A 19 26.10 29.80 -15.44
CA SER A 19 26.25 31.23 -15.64
C SER A 19 24.93 31.89 -16.05
N VAL A 20 24.44 32.83 -15.25
CA VAL A 20 23.15 33.50 -15.47
C VAL A 20 23.25 34.98 -15.14
N ALA A 21 22.27 35.77 -15.57
CA ALA A 21 22.04 37.10 -15.04
C ALA A 21 21.24 37.02 -13.73
N CYS A 22 21.59 37.82 -12.74
CA CYS A 22 20.82 37.95 -11.51
C CYS A 22 19.41 38.47 -11.83
N PRO A 23 18.34 37.77 -11.36
CA PRO A 23 16.96 38.16 -11.65
C PRO A 23 16.56 39.49 -11.01
N GLU A 24 17.28 39.97 -9.97
CA GLU A 24 16.99 41.25 -9.30
C GLU A 24 17.73 42.41 -9.91
N CYS A 25 19.05 42.28 -10.14
CA CYS A 25 19.89 43.42 -10.57
C CYS A 25 20.43 43.28 -12.00
N GLY A 26 20.23 42.14 -12.68
CA GLY A 26 20.76 41.88 -14.03
C GLY A 26 22.26 41.64 -14.11
N GLY A 27 23.00 41.74 -13.00
CA GLY A 27 24.45 41.52 -12.95
C GLY A 27 24.82 40.06 -13.17
N ALA A 28 26.11 39.77 -13.39
CA ALA A 28 26.59 38.40 -13.54
C ALA A 28 26.38 37.60 -12.24
N ALA A 29 25.81 36.42 -12.36
CA ALA A 29 25.52 35.50 -11.25
C ALA A 29 25.77 34.03 -11.63
N GLN A 30 25.77 33.19 -10.64
CA GLN A 30 25.90 31.74 -10.83
C GLN A 30 24.75 31.01 -10.12
N ARG A 31 24.17 30.00 -10.78
CA ARG A 31 23.26 29.10 -10.14
C ARG A 31 24.02 28.17 -9.19
N ASP A 32 23.37 27.83 -8.09
CA ASP A 32 23.84 26.73 -7.25
C ASP A 32 23.82 25.41 -8.03
N THR A 33 24.82 24.59 -7.84
CA THR A 33 24.98 23.30 -8.53
C THR A 33 24.59 22.12 -7.65
N ASP A 34 24.27 22.36 -6.39
CA ASP A 34 23.68 21.34 -5.52
C ASP A 34 22.20 21.17 -5.84
N THR A 35 21.72 19.94 -5.71
CA THR A 35 20.31 19.60 -5.83
C THR A 35 19.67 19.52 -4.46
N MET A 36 18.39 19.86 -4.36
CA MET A 36 17.64 19.61 -3.15
C MET A 36 17.58 18.12 -2.85
N ASP A 37 17.42 17.78 -1.57
CA ASP A 37 17.14 16.40 -1.15
C ASP A 37 15.89 15.87 -1.87
N THR A 38 15.92 14.59 -2.25
CA THR A 38 14.82 13.94 -2.98
C THR A 38 13.50 13.95 -2.22
N PHE A 39 13.55 14.02 -0.88
CA PHE A 39 12.34 14.08 -0.06
C PHE A 39 11.63 15.44 -0.10
N VAL A 40 12.26 16.50 -0.60
CA VAL A 40 11.59 17.79 -0.76
C VAL A 40 10.42 17.67 -1.74
N ASP A 41 10.61 17.06 -2.90
CA ASP A 41 9.53 16.88 -3.89
C ASP A 41 8.42 15.96 -3.37
N SER A 42 8.78 14.89 -2.68
CA SER A 42 7.80 13.94 -2.15
C SER A 42 7.09 14.41 -0.88
N SER A 43 7.53 15.53 -0.29
CA SER A 43 7.02 16.00 1.01
C SER A 43 5.64 16.66 0.97
N TRP A 44 5.15 17.00 -0.22
CA TRP A 44 3.90 17.74 -0.39
C TRP A 44 2.99 17.20 -1.50
N TYR A 45 3.34 16.09 -2.14
CA TYR A 45 2.63 15.55 -3.30
C TYR A 45 1.14 15.29 -3.04
N PHE A 46 0.78 14.91 -1.82
CA PHE A 46 -0.60 14.64 -1.42
C PHE A 46 -1.48 15.91 -1.46
N PHE A 47 -0.93 17.10 -1.25
CA PHE A 47 -1.64 18.35 -1.49
C PHE A 47 -1.97 18.51 -2.98
N ARG A 48 -1.03 18.19 -3.86
CA ARG A 48 -1.25 18.29 -5.31
C ARG A 48 -2.23 17.25 -5.83
N TYR A 49 -2.25 16.04 -5.25
CA TYR A 49 -3.14 14.96 -5.67
C TYR A 49 -4.62 15.32 -5.62
N VAL A 50 -5.05 16.12 -4.66
CA VAL A 50 -6.45 16.50 -4.54
C VAL A 50 -6.93 17.46 -5.63
N SER A 51 -5.99 18.09 -6.36
CA SER A 51 -6.30 19.05 -7.43
C SER A 51 -5.21 19.12 -8.51
N PRO A 52 -4.91 18.00 -9.22
CA PRO A 52 -3.73 17.89 -10.10
C PRO A 52 -3.76 18.85 -11.28
N LYS A 53 -4.92 19.32 -11.70
CA LYS A 53 -5.11 20.25 -12.82
C LYS A 53 -5.27 21.72 -12.42
N TYR A 54 -5.21 22.02 -11.11
CA TYR A 54 -5.36 23.40 -10.63
C TYR A 54 -4.13 24.24 -11.00
N GLN A 55 -4.36 25.43 -11.63
CA GLN A 55 -3.28 26.24 -12.19
C GLN A 55 -3.03 27.54 -11.43
N LYS A 56 -3.91 27.91 -10.47
CA LYS A 56 -3.84 29.20 -9.78
C LYS A 56 -2.86 29.22 -8.60
N ALA A 57 -2.59 28.05 -8.01
CA ALA A 57 -1.67 27.86 -6.91
C ALA A 57 -1.12 26.43 -6.90
N PHE A 58 -0.30 26.07 -5.90
CA PHE A 58 0.26 24.73 -5.75
C PHE A 58 -0.81 23.64 -5.56
N ALA A 59 -1.96 23.98 -4.97
CA ALA A 59 -3.15 23.14 -4.86
C ALA A 59 -4.40 24.01 -4.63
N ASP A 60 -5.59 23.46 -4.86
CA ASP A 60 -6.87 24.11 -4.62
C ASP A 60 -7.21 24.10 -3.12
N PRO A 61 -7.36 25.28 -2.45
CA PRO A 61 -7.65 25.35 -1.02
C PRO A 61 -8.94 24.63 -0.60
N GLU A 62 -9.98 24.65 -1.44
CA GLU A 62 -11.25 23.98 -1.12
C GLU A 62 -11.11 22.45 -1.21
N GLN A 63 -10.30 21.95 -2.13
CA GLN A 63 -10.02 20.51 -2.20
C GLN A 63 -9.12 20.06 -1.05
N ILE A 64 -8.16 20.90 -0.63
CA ILE A 64 -7.35 20.64 0.58
C ILE A 64 -8.27 20.47 1.80
N LYS A 65 -9.17 21.41 2.06
CA LYS A 65 -10.11 21.35 3.18
C LYS A 65 -10.99 20.09 3.16
N ARG A 66 -11.37 19.63 1.97
CA ARG A 66 -12.28 18.52 1.78
C ARG A 66 -11.60 17.16 1.96
N TRP A 67 -10.37 17.01 1.52
CA TRP A 67 -9.70 15.72 1.37
C TRP A 67 -8.56 15.47 2.35
N LEU A 68 -8.03 16.50 2.98
CA LEU A 68 -6.96 16.39 3.96
C LEU A 68 -7.51 16.67 5.38
N PRO A 69 -6.83 16.21 6.44
CA PRO A 69 -5.63 15.36 6.40
C PRO A 69 -5.93 13.96 5.84
N VAL A 70 -4.92 13.26 5.32
CA VAL A 70 -5.06 11.87 4.88
C VAL A 70 -5.50 11.00 6.07
N ASP A 71 -6.54 10.19 5.91
CA ASP A 71 -7.07 9.37 7.01
C ASP A 71 -6.04 8.36 7.52
N ILE A 72 -5.43 7.60 6.62
CA ILE A 72 -4.40 6.62 6.96
C ILE A 72 -3.27 6.69 5.93
N TYR A 73 -2.04 6.86 6.40
CA TYR A 73 -0.84 6.91 5.60
C TYR A 73 0.05 5.70 5.85
N PHE A 74 0.19 4.83 4.84
CA PHE A 74 0.99 3.61 4.93
C PHE A 74 2.41 3.83 4.40
N GLY A 75 3.38 3.24 5.07
CA GLY A 75 4.77 3.25 4.61
C GLY A 75 5.70 2.44 5.51
N GLY A 76 6.89 2.10 5.00
CA GLY A 76 7.90 1.42 5.78
C GLY A 76 8.43 2.27 6.94
N ALA A 77 8.87 1.61 8.01
CA ALA A 77 9.43 2.29 9.20
C ALA A 77 10.71 3.07 8.86
N GLU A 78 11.46 2.66 7.83
CA GLU A 78 12.67 3.32 7.34
C GLU A 78 12.44 4.76 6.87
N HIS A 79 11.20 5.08 6.46
CA HIS A 79 10.83 6.43 6.02
C HIS A 79 10.47 7.38 7.16
N THR A 80 10.51 6.94 8.43
CA THR A 80 10.13 7.78 9.57
C THR A 80 11.02 9.01 9.69
N LEU A 81 12.35 8.85 9.59
CA LEU A 81 13.33 9.94 9.65
C LEU A 81 13.64 10.56 8.28
N GLY A 82 13.14 9.97 7.19
CA GLY A 82 13.27 10.52 5.83
C GLY A 82 11.97 11.19 5.40
N HIS A 83 11.31 10.59 4.41
CA HIS A 83 10.09 11.13 3.79
C HIS A 83 9.04 11.64 4.78
N THR A 84 8.74 10.89 5.85
CA THR A 84 7.67 11.30 6.79
C THR A 84 8.03 12.56 7.57
N MET A 85 9.29 12.70 7.98
CA MET A 85 9.75 13.89 8.70
C MET A 85 9.68 15.13 7.77
N TYR A 86 10.12 14.99 6.52
CA TYR A 86 9.99 16.05 5.51
C TYR A 86 8.52 16.42 5.26
N ALA A 87 7.64 15.43 5.09
CA ALA A 87 6.21 15.66 4.87
C ALA A 87 5.56 16.42 6.03
N ARG A 88 5.87 16.05 7.27
CA ARG A 88 5.40 16.77 8.46
C ARG A 88 5.95 18.18 8.52
N PHE A 89 7.24 18.36 8.31
CA PHE A 89 7.88 19.68 8.36
C PHE A 89 7.28 20.63 7.32
N ILE A 90 7.19 20.21 6.07
CA ILE A 90 6.61 21.03 4.99
C ILE A 90 5.13 21.32 5.25
N THR A 91 4.36 20.34 5.79
CA THR A 91 2.96 20.59 6.14
C THR A 91 2.83 21.68 7.21
N LYS A 92 3.69 21.66 8.25
CA LYS A 92 3.72 22.71 9.28
C LYS A 92 4.10 24.08 8.71
N VAL A 93 5.08 24.12 7.82
CA VAL A 93 5.44 25.37 7.11
C VAL A 93 4.26 25.91 6.30
N LEU A 94 3.56 25.05 5.56
CA LEU A 94 2.38 25.43 4.79
C LEU A 94 1.21 25.87 5.69
N TYR A 95 1.08 25.28 6.87
CA TYR A 95 0.11 25.70 7.88
C TYR A 95 0.46 27.09 8.44
N ASP A 96 1.70 27.35 8.84
CA ASP A 96 2.16 28.63 9.37
C ASP A 96 2.02 29.76 8.35
N LEU A 97 2.18 29.45 7.06
CA LEU A 97 1.99 30.39 5.94
C LEU A 97 0.52 30.54 5.51
N GLY A 98 -0.43 29.83 6.13
CA GLY A 98 -1.86 29.90 5.81
C GLY A 98 -2.28 29.18 4.53
N PHE A 99 -1.42 28.34 3.94
CA PHE A 99 -1.73 27.54 2.75
C PHE A 99 -2.42 26.21 3.06
N SER A 100 -2.29 25.70 4.28
CA SER A 100 -2.97 24.50 4.75
C SER A 100 -3.78 24.82 6.01
N PRO A 101 -5.01 24.33 6.14
CA PRO A 101 -5.77 24.43 7.39
C PRO A 101 -5.35 23.39 8.45
N TYR A 102 -4.43 22.50 8.11
CA TYR A 102 -3.96 21.40 8.95
C TYR A 102 -2.45 21.48 9.15
N ASP A 103 -1.99 21.23 10.36
CA ASP A 103 -0.56 21.21 10.75
C ASP A 103 0.07 19.82 10.64
N GLU A 104 -0.75 18.78 10.42
CA GLU A 104 -0.30 17.41 10.11
C GLU A 104 -0.96 16.92 8.82
N PHE A 105 -0.19 16.25 7.97
CA PHE A 105 -0.67 15.80 6.67
C PHE A 105 -1.55 14.54 6.73
N ALA A 106 -1.46 13.77 7.81
CA ALA A 106 -2.19 12.53 8.01
C ALA A 106 -2.68 12.38 9.44
N ALA A 107 -3.91 11.87 9.62
CA ALA A 107 -4.50 11.59 10.92
C ALA A 107 -3.86 10.36 11.58
N ARG A 108 -3.50 9.36 10.78
CA ARG A 108 -2.87 8.12 11.27
C ARG A 108 -1.76 7.68 10.32
N ARG A 109 -0.59 7.37 10.89
CA ARG A 109 0.48 6.70 10.17
C ARG A 109 0.56 5.23 10.58
N VAL A 110 0.62 4.35 9.60
CA VAL A 110 0.75 2.90 9.80
C VAL A 110 2.05 2.42 9.16
N HIS A 111 2.84 1.71 9.93
CA HIS A 111 4.04 1.06 9.42
C HIS A 111 3.71 -0.36 8.97
N HIS A 112 4.28 -0.75 7.84
CA HIS A 112 4.25 -2.14 7.39
C HIS A 112 5.65 -2.74 7.46
N GLY A 113 5.70 -4.06 7.61
CA GLY A 113 6.94 -4.83 7.52
C GLY A 113 7.44 -4.95 6.07
N ILE A 114 8.59 -5.58 5.91
CA ILE A 114 9.23 -5.79 4.62
C ILE A 114 8.97 -7.22 4.17
N ILE A 115 8.64 -7.39 2.89
CA ILE A 115 8.61 -8.71 2.25
C ILE A 115 10.06 -9.05 1.88
N LEU A 116 10.56 -10.11 2.49
CA LEU A 116 11.90 -10.62 2.26
C LEU A 116 11.93 -11.58 1.07
N GLY A 117 13.09 -11.79 0.50
CA GLY A 117 13.30 -12.84 -0.50
C GLY A 117 13.08 -14.25 0.07
N PRO A 118 13.03 -15.28 -0.79
CA PRO A 118 12.93 -16.67 -0.35
C PRO A 118 14.07 -17.13 0.57
N ASP A 119 15.18 -16.41 0.54
CA ASP A 119 16.38 -16.59 1.39
C ASP A 119 16.26 -15.91 2.77
N GLY A 120 15.12 -15.27 3.07
CA GLY A 120 14.90 -14.52 4.29
C GLY A 120 15.65 -13.18 4.38
N GLN A 121 16.28 -12.74 3.30
CA GLN A 121 17.00 -11.47 3.25
C GLN A 121 16.20 -10.40 2.50
N LYS A 122 16.51 -9.11 2.75
CA LYS A 122 15.91 -8.00 2.01
C LYS A 122 16.16 -8.21 0.51
N MET A 123 15.08 -8.11 -0.29
CA MET A 123 15.17 -8.24 -1.74
C MET A 123 16.08 -7.17 -2.34
N SER A 124 16.99 -7.59 -3.20
CA SER A 124 17.91 -6.72 -3.93
C SER A 124 18.23 -7.29 -5.30
N LYS A 125 18.23 -6.43 -6.33
CA LYS A 125 18.63 -6.83 -7.71
C LYS A 125 20.05 -7.40 -7.75
N SER A 126 20.97 -6.85 -6.95
CA SER A 126 22.35 -7.31 -6.87
C SER A 126 22.51 -8.69 -6.23
N ARG A 127 21.54 -9.13 -5.41
CA ARG A 127 21.53 -10.47 -4.80
C ARG A 127 20.78 -11.50 -5.63
N GLY A 128 20.00 -11.08 -6.60
CA GLY A 128 19.17 -11.98 -7.43
C GLY A 128 18.02 -12.65 -6.68
N ASN A 129 17.65 -12.18 -5.50
CA ASN A 129 16.59 -12.74 -4.65
C ASN A 129 15.24 -12.01 -4.78
N VAL A 130 15.09 -11.18 -5.81
CA VAL A 130 13.87 -10.42 -6.07
C VAL A 130 12.80 -11.32 -6.66
N VAL A 131 11.62 -11.32 -6.05
CA VAL A 131 10.41 -11.93 -6.62
C VAL A 131 9.69 -10.87 -7.47
N ASN A 132 9.53 -11.16 -8.76
CA ASN A 132 8.80 -10.27 -9.66
C ASN A 132 7.30 -10.52 -9.54
N PRO A 133 6.50 -9.53 -9.05
CA PRO A 133 5.06 -9.69 -8.91
C PRO A 133 4.35 -9.96 -10.24
N ASP A 134 4.84 -9.45 -11.37
CA ASP A 134 4.22 -9.67 -12.68
C ASP A 134 4.23 -11.15 -13.08
N ALA A 135 5.32 -11.88 -12.76
CA ALA A 135 5.43 -13.31 -13.00
C ALA A 135 4.42 -14.10 -12.16
N GLU A 136 4.27 -13.72 -10.90
CA GLU A 136 3.31 -14.35 -9.99
C GLU A 136 1.85 -14.04 -10.37
N VAL A 137 1.57 -12.79 -10.76
CA VAL A 137 0.24 -12.39 -11.27
C VAL A 137 -0.11 -13.13 -12.55
N LYS A 138 0.83 -13.31 -13.48
CA LYS A 138 0.61 -14.09 -14.70
C LYS A 138 0.29 -15.55 -14.40
N LYS A 139 0.87 -16.12 -13.35
CA LYS A 139 0.71 -17.53 -12.98
C LYS A 139 -0.55 -17.80 -12.16
N TYR A 140 -0.88 -16.96 -11.20
CA TYR A 140 -1.91 -17.20 -10.20
C TYR A 140 -3.09 -16.19 -10.26
N GLY A 141 -2.94 -15.10 -11.00
CA GLY A 141 -3.88 -13.99 -11.00
C GLY A 141 -3.59 -12.94 -9.91
N ALA A 142 -4.06 -11.72 -10.14
CA ALA A 142 -3.82 -10.59 -9.26
C ALA A 142 -4.45 -10.77 -7.87
N ASP A 143 -5.64 -11.33 -7.79
CA ASP A 143 -6.36 -11.51 -6.52
C ASP A 143 -5.63 -12.49 -5.61
N THR A 144 -5.09 -13.59 -6.16
CA THR A 144 -4.28 -14.55 -5.41
C THR A 144 -3.03 -13.90 -4.84
N VAL A 145 -2.31 -13.14 -5.66
CA VAL A 145 -1.07 -12.45 -5.22
C VAL A 145 -1.38 -11.43 -4.13
N ARG A 146 -2.38 -10.59 -4.30
CA ARG A 146 -2.80 -9.58 -3.32
C ARG A 146 -3.23 -10.20 -2.00
N MET A 147 -4.07 -11.23 -2.07
CA MET A 147 -4.54 -11.93 -0.88
C MET A 147 -3.39 -12.65 -0.17
N TYR A 148 -2.45 -13.24 -0.92
CA TYR A 148 -1.28 -13.88 -0.35
C TYR A 148 -0.40 -12.89 0.43
N ILE A 149 -0.14 -11.70 -0.12
CA ILE A 149 0.63 -10.65 0.57
C ILE A 149 -0.05 -10.27 1.90
N CYS A 150 -1.38 -10.18 1.92
CA CYS A 150 -2.14 -9.90 3.13
C CYS A 150 -2.15 -11.06 4.13
N PHE A 151 -1.97 -12.31 3.67
CA PHE A 151 -2.05 -13.51 4.49
C PHE A 151 -0.71 -13.96 5.08
N MET A 152 0.41 -13.73 4.36
CA MET A 152 1.71 -14.36 4.65
C MET A 152 2.27 -14.05 6.04
N ALA A 153 1.93 -12.89 6.61
CA ALA A 153 2.41 -12.45 7.92
C ALA A 153 1.55 -11.31 8.48
N PRO A 154 1.65 -10.99 9.78
CA PRO A 154 1.13 -9.73 10.31
C PRO A 154 1.71 -8.55 9.53
N MET A 155 0.86 -7.58 9.17
CA MET A 155 1.24 -6.48 8.29
C MET A 155 2.48 -5.71 8.80
N GLU A 156 2.59 -5.53 10.11
CA GLU A 156 3.70 -4.80 10.75
C GLU A 156 5.03 -5.56 10.71
N ALA A 157 4.98 -6.90 10.73
CA ALA A 157 6.17 -7.73 10.78
C ALA A 157 6.77 -7.98 9.39
N GLY A 158 5.92 -8.15 8.37
CA GLY A 158 6.36 -8.68 7.09
C GLY A 158 6.84 -10.12 7.21
N GLY A 159 7.56 -10.61 6.22
CA GLY A 159 8.10 -11.99 6.26
C GLY A 159 8.72 -12.43 4.95
N PRO A 160 9.34 -13.62 4.92
CA PRO A 160 9.94 -14.16 3.71
C PRO A 160 8.86 -14.61 2.72
N TRP A 161 9.12 -14.39 1.44
CA TRP A 161 8.30 -14.92 0.37
C TRP A 161 8.37 -16.46 0.35
N ASP A 162 7.21 -17.11 0.49
CA ASP A 162 7.10 -18.56 0.34
C ASP A 162 6.25 -18.92 -0.88
N ALA A 163 6.91 -19.48 -1.90
CA ALA A 163 6.25 -19.93 -3.12
C ALA A 163 5.23 -21.08 -2.91
N LYS A 164 5.27 -21.76 -1.78
CA LYS A 164 4.28 -22.78 -1.42
C LYS A 164 3.03 -22.15 -0.79
N GLY A 165 3.18 -21.07 -0.05
CA GLY A 165 2.07 -20.36 0.62
C GLY A 165 1.05 -19.81 -0.36
N ILE A 166 1.51 -19.25 -1.49
CA ILE A 166 0.61 -18.68 -2.51
C ILE A 166 -0.31 -19.74 -3.15
N VAL A 167 0.15 -20.98 -3.28
CA VAL A 167 -0.67 -22.11 -3.78
C VAL A 167 -1.85 -22.41 -2.84
N GLY A 168 -1.66 -22.19 -1.53
CA GLY A 168 -2.73 -22.33 -0.55
C GLY A 168 -3.86 -21.30 -0.77
N ILE A 169 -3.49 -20.07 -1.07
CA ILE A 169 -4.45 -18.99 -1.39
C ILE A 169 -5.16 -19.25 -2.72
N ASP A 170 -4.45 -19.65 -3.76
CA ASP A 170 -5.05 -20.01 -5.06
C ASP A 170 -6.10 -21.11 -4.90
N ARG A 171 -5.79 -22.17 -4.14
CA ARG A 171 -6.76 -23.22 -3.81
C ARG A 171 -7.94 -22.72 -3.00
N PHE A 172 -7.73 -21.82 -2.07
CA PHE A 172 -8.82 -21.22 -1.29
C PHE A 172 -9.78 -20.44 -2.19
N LEU A 173 -9.28 -19.56 -3.05
CA LEU A 173 -10.11 -18.78 -3.98
C LEU A 173 -10.89 -19.68 -4.96
N LYS A 174 -10.26 -20.76 -5.44
CA LYS A 174 -10.96 -21.76 -6.27
C LYS A 174 -12.10 -22.42 -5.50
N LYS A 175 -11.88 -22.81 -4.24
CA LYS A 175 -12.93 -23.39 -3.38
C LYS A 175 -14.10 -22.43 -3.15
N VAL A 176 -13.81 -21.12 -2.96
CA VAL A 176 -14.87 -20.10 -2.83
C VAL A 176 -15.68 -20.00 -4.12
N ARG A 177 -15.01 -19.98 -5.27
CA ARG A 177 -15.68 -19.93 -6.58
C ARG A 177 -16.56 -21.14 -6.81
N GLU A 178 -16.01 -22.34 -6.60
CA GLU A 178 -16.76 -23.60 -6.70
C GLU A 178 -18.00 -23.57 -5.80
N LEU A 179 -17.84 -23.16 -4.53
CA LEU A 179 -18.95 -23.08 -3.59
C LEU A 179 -20.08 -22.19 -4.11
N VAL A 180 -19.76 -21.04 -4.74
CA VAL A 180 -20.78 -20.13 -5.29
C VAL A 180 -21.38 -20.65 -6.59
N THR A 181 -20.59 -21.27 -7.47
CA THR A 181 -21.08 -21.77 -8.76
C THR A 181 -21.90 -23.04 -8.62
N ASP A 182 -21.47 -23.97 -7.78
CA ASP A 182 -22.12 -25.28 -7.61
C ASP A 182 -23.44 -25.18 -6.85
N TYR A 183 -23.58 -24.15 -5.97
CA TYR A 183 -24.79 -23.95 -5.15
C TYR A 183 -25.76 -22.90 -5.69
N ASN A 184 -25.48 -22.24 -6.82
CA ASN A 184 -26.45 -21.33 -7.45
C ASN A 184 -27.74 -22.05 -7.92
N ASP A 185 -27.67 -23.35 -8.17
CA ASP A 185 -28.79 -24.17 -8.64
C ASP A 185 -29.48 -24.95 -7.51
N ILE A 186 -28.94 -24.90 -6.27
CA ILE A 186 -29.53 -25.61 -5.13
C ILE A 186 -30.53 -24.69 -4.45
N VAL A 187 -31.81 -24.96 -4.64
CA VAL A 187 -32.89 -24.41 -3.83
C VAL A 187 -32.83 -25.13 -2.46
N LEU A 188 -32.37 -24.37 -1.44
CA LEU A 188 -32.42 -24.86 -0.06
C LEU A 188 -33.88 -25.08 0.34
N THR A 189 -34.32 -26.34 0.32
CA THR A 189 -35.73 -26.75 0.61
C THR A 189 -35.99 -26.97 2.07
N ASP A 190 -34.99 -27.13 2.91
CA ASP A 190 -35.14 -27.33 4.36
C ASP A 190 -34.18 -26.39 5.16
N THR A 191 -34.77 -25.58 6.02
CA THR A 191 -34.06 -24.61 6.91
C THR A 191 -33.86 -25.14 8.32
N SER A 192 -34.25 -26.39 8.63
CA SER A 192 -34.34 -26.89 10.01
C SER A 192 -32.98 -27.09 10.69
N ASP A 193 -31.88 -27.27 9.94
CA ASP A 193 -30.53 -27.54 10.48
C ASP A 193 -29.44 -26.49 10.09
N THR A 194 -29.86 -25.23 10.05
CA THR A 194 -28.94 -24.13 9.68
C THR A 194 -28.31 -23.42 10.87
N LYS A 195 -28.66 -23.76 12.09
CA LYS A 195 -28.24 -23.05 13.31
C LYS A 195 -26.72 -22.97 13.45
N ASP A 196 -26.02 -24.07 13.23
CA ASP A 196 -24.55 -24.11 13.35
C ASP A 196 -23.88 -23.29 12.28
N VAL A 197 -24.41 -23.29 11.06
CA VAL A 197 -23.93 -22.45 9.95
C VAL A 197 -24.13 -20.97 10.25
N LEU A 198 -25.29 -20.58 10.78
CA LEU A 198 -25.58 -19.19 11.17
C LEU A 198 -24.66 -18.73 12.32
N VAL A 199 -24.41 -19.57 13.31
CA VAL A 199 -23.49 -19.28 14.39
C VAL A 199 -22.06 -19.09 13.85
N ALA A 200 -21.61 -19.98 12.96
CA ALA A 200 -20.30 -19.84 12.30
C ALA A 200 -20.21 -18.55 11.48
N GLN A 201 -21.25 -18.21 10.72
CA GLN A 201 -21.35 -17.00 9.94
C GLN A 201 -21.20 -15.74 10.81
N HIS A 202 -22.00 -15.62 11.87
CA HIS A 202 -21.94 -14.45 12.73
C HIS A 202 -20.63 -14.32 13.49
N LYS A 203 -20.03 -15.43 13.93
CA LYS A 203 -18.68 -15.43 14.51
C LYS A 203 -17.62 -14.95 13.51
N THR A 204 -17.73 -15.41 12.26
CA THR A 204 -16.81 -15.00 11.19
C THR A 204 -16.97 -13.52 10.85
N ILE A 205 -18.21 -13.03 10.69
CA ILE A 205 -18.49 -11.62 10.45
C ILE A 205 -17.84 -10.76 11.54
N LYS A 206 -18.11 -11.09 12.82
CA LYS A 206 -17.53 -10.35 13.95
C LYS A 206 -16.01 -10.33 13.88
N ARG A 207 -15.36 -11.51 13.76
CA ARG A 207 -13.89 -11.63 13.74
C ARG A 207 -13.27 -10.89 12.56
N VAL A 208 -13.82 -11.04 11.35
CA VAL A 208 -13.33 -10.35 10.16
C VAL A 208 -13.46 -8.84 10.29
N THR A 209 -14.60 -8.35 10.83
CA THR A 209 -14.78 -6.91 11.06
C THR A 209 -13.73 -6.36 12.02
N GLU A 210 -13.57 -6.98 13.19
CA GLU A 210 -12.58 -6.57 14.19
C GLU A 210 -11.13 -6.66 13.66
N ASP A 211 -10.82 -7.71 12.91
CA ASP A 211 -9.49 -7.89 12.33
C ASP A 211 -9.18 -6.86 11.23
N LEU A 212 -10.15 -6.52 10.37
CA LEU A 212 -9.99 -5.50 9.35
C LEU A 212 -9.80 -4.09 9.95
N GLU A 213 -10.59 -3.74 10.97
CA GLU A 213 -10.45 -2.46 11.69
C GLU A 213 -9.06 -2.32 12.33
N ASN A 214 -8.45 -3.42 12.77
CA ASN A 214 -7.14 -3.48 13.37
C ASN A 214 -6.01 -3.85 12.40
N LEU A 215 -6.28 -3.88 11.09
CA LEU A 215 -5.33 -4.21 10.01
C LEU A 215 -4.68 -5.60 10.15
N LYS A 216 -5.39 -6.55 10.79
CA LYS A 216 -4.99 -7.95 10.97
C LYS A 216 -5.48 -8.80 9.80
N PHE A 217 -5.04 -8.49 8.61
CA PHE A 217 -5.52 -9.14 7.38
C PHE A 217 -5.29 -10.64 7.36
N ASN A 218 -4.16 -11.12 7.89
CA ASN A 218 -3.82 -12.53 7.95
C ASN A 218 -4.83 -13.34 8.76
N THR A 219 -5.27 -12.86 9.91
CA THR A 219 -6.26 -13.53 10.76
C THR A 219 -7.68 -13.42 10.22
N ALA A 220 -8.02 -12.30 9.57
CA ALA A 220 -9.28 -12.14 8.83
C ALA A 220 -9.40 -13.19 7.70
N ILE A 221 -8.35 -13.38 6.91
CA ILE A 221 -8.31 -14.38 5.83
C ILE A 221 -8.39 -15.79 6.41
N ALA A 222 -7.68 -16.08 7.50
CA ALA A 222 -7.78 -17.37 8.18
C ALA A 222 -9.22 -17.67 8.65
N ALA A 223 -9.92 -16.69 9.22
CA ALA A 223 -11.32 -16.84 9.62
C ALA A 223 -12.24 -17.13 8.44
N LEU A 224 -12.02 -16.50 7.29
CA LEU A 224 -12.76 -16.79 6.06
C LEU A 224 -12.46 -18.20 5.54
N MET A 225 -11.21 -18.68 5.62
CA MET A 225 -10.86 -20.05 5.26
C MET A 225 -11.55 -21.08 6.15
N GLU A 226 -11.58 -20.86 7.47
CA GLU A 226 -12.29 -21.69 8.44
C GLU A 226 -13.78 -21.76 8.11
N TYR A 227 -14.41 -20.62 7.81
CA TYR A 227 -15.83 -20.55 7.46
C TYR A 227 -16.16 -21.28 6.16
N VAL A 228 -15.38 -21.07 5.09
CA VAL A 228 -15.58 -21.79 3.82
C VAL A 228 -15.44 -23.31 3.99
N ASN A 229 -14.49 -23.75 4.81
CA ASN A 229 -14.36 -25.18 5.11
C ASN A 229 -15.57 -25.73 5.87
N ALA A 230 -16.13 -24.97 6.83
CA ALA A 230 -17.34 -25.36 7.55
C ALA A 230 -18.57 -25.47 6.61
N LEU A 231 -18.73 -24.50 5.71
CA LEU A 231 -19.81 -24.54 4.70
C LEU A 231 -19.69 -25.77 3.79
N ARG A 232 -18.49 -26.07 3.29
CA ARG A 232 -18.25 -27.24 2.43
C ARG A 232 -18.46 -28.57 3.15
N ALA A 233 -18.15 -28.65 4.44
CA ALA A 233 -18.39 -29.85 5.23
C ALA A 233 -19.90 -30.09 5.38
N LYS A 234 -20.69 -29.05 5.67
CA LYS A 234 -22.15 -29.15 5.79
C LYS A 234 -22.78 -29.55 4.45
N ALA A 235 -22.42 -28.92 3.36
CA ALA A 235 -22.93 -29.22 2.04
C ALA A 235 -22.74 -30.69 1.66
N LYS A 236 -21.57 -31.27 1.96
CA LYS A 236 -21.31 -32.71 1.70
C LYS A 236 -22.11 -33.64 2.58
N SER A 237 -22.44 -33.24 3.81
CA SER A 237 -23.30 -34.06 4.69
C SER A 237 -24.74 -34.12 4.17
N ASP A 238 -25.21 -33.02 3.59
CA ASP A 238 -26.58 -32.91 3.07
C ASP A 238 -26.75 -33.66 1.73
N GLU A 239 -25.68 -33.83 0.93
CA GLU A 239 -25.69 -34.66 -0.28
C GLU A 239 -25.75 -36.19 0.01
N GLN A 240 -25.37 -36.62 1.21
CA GLN A 240 -25.34 -38.04 1.63
C GLN A 240 -26.55 -38.46 2.44
N SER A 241 -27.46 -37.52 2.74
CA SER A 241 -28.72 -37.75 3.49
C SER A 241 -29.91 -37.83 2.56
#